data_41b8d046a4368a5740fa468473aa8362
#
_entry.id   41b8d046a4368a5740fa468473aa8362
#
_cell.length_a   1.000
_cell.length_b   1.000
_cell.length_c   1.000
_cell.angle_alpha   90.00
_cell.angle_beta   90.00
_cell.angle_gamma   90.00
#
_symmetry.space_group_name_H-M   'P 1'
#
loop_
_entity.id
_entity.type
_entity.pdbx_description
1 polymer ?
#
loop_
_entity_poly.entity_id
_entity_poly.type
_entity_poly.pdbx_seq_one_letter_code
_entity_poly.pdbx_strand_id
1 'polypeptide(L)'
;PEGRRPFGGIQRQRLWERKLQFMQKAKVRENVKEYALLTLGTVIMTLGIYFFKFPNHFSTGGVSGMAVILSHYIPNFTNGDFVMLINVLLLIVGYIVLGKGFGGRTTYVSLLMSGLTWGLERIIPMNAPMTSQPLMELIFAVSLPAVGSAILFNLDASSGGTDIVAMILRKYTSLNIGRALMCSDLIITLMACVAFGMETGLFCILGLVIKSLLVDMVLENINTHKYFHIITTKPREIEQYITNVLKRGATELHGEGAYTHEGRTVLMTVMKRHEAIMLRKYVKMVDPHAFVLIMNTGEIIGKGFRGTN
;
A
#
# COMPACT_ATOMS: atom_id res chain seq x y z
N PRO A 1 -34.47 -27.79 -50.44
CA PRO A 1 -33.29 -27.12 -49.95
C PRO A 1 -33.71 -25.81 -49.30
N GLU A 2 -34.05 -25.89 -48.03
CA GLU A 2 -34.48 -24.70 -47.27
C GLU A 2 -33.29 -24.12 -46.54
N GLY A 3 -33.07 -22.81 -46.79
CA GLY A 3 -31.95 -22.03 -46.31
C GLY A 3 -31.93 -21.92 -44.78
N ARG A 4 -30.84 -22.33 -44.17
CA ARG A 4 -30.52 -22.04 -42.78
C ARG A 4 -30.26 -20.54 -42.64
N ARG A 5 -31.14 -19.82 -41.99
CA ARG A 5 -31.02 -18.38 -41.69
C ARG A 5 -29.83 -18.11 -40.75
N PRO A 6 -29.05 -17.05 -40.99
CA PRO A 6 -27.88 -16.72 -40.15
C PRO A 6 -28.29 -15.91 -38.88
N PHE A 7 -29.20 -16.46 -38.07
CA PHE A 7 -29.65 -15.80 -36.84
C PHE A 7 -28.63 -15.85 -35.67
N GLY A 8 -27.57 -16.63 -35.79
CA GLY A 8 -26.55 -16.77 -34.74
C GLY A 8 -25.52 -15.62 -34.63
N GLY A 9 -25.30 -14.85 -35.71
CA GLY A 9 -24.30 -13.79 -35.76
C GLY A 9 -24.65 -12.55 -34.94
N ILE A 10 -25.86 -12.04 -35.12
CA ILE A 10 -26.33 -10.79 -34.48
C ILE A 10 -26.46 -10.97 -32.96
N GLN A 11 -26.90 -12.14 -32.50
CA GLN A 11 -27.08 -12.42 -31.08
C GLN A 11 -25.70 -12.60 -30.39
N ARG A 12 -24.72 -13.21 -31.05
CA ARG A 12 -23.34 -13.29 -30.59
C ARG A 12 -22.69 -11.91 -30.51
N GLN A 13 -22.91 -11.05 -31.51
CA GLN A 13 -22.35 -9.69 -31.54
C GLN A 13 -22.91 -8.82 -30.40
N ARG A 14 -24.23 -8.85 -30.16
CA ARG A 14 -24.85 -8.14 -29.02
C ARG A 14 -24.38 -8.65 -27.67
N LEU A 15 -24.14 -9.95 -27.50
CA LEU A 15 -23.55 -10.53 -26.29
C LEU A 15 -22.11 -10.07 -26.09
N TRP A 16 -21.31 -10.00 -27.14
CA TRP A 16 -19.95 -9.48 -27.13
C TRP A 16 -19.91 -8.00 -26.75
N GLU A 17 -20.75 -7.17 -27.31
CA GLU A 17 -20.85 -5.74 -26.99
C GLU A 17 -21.25 -5.51 -25.53
N ARG A 18 -22.23 -6.25 -25.03
CA ARG A 18 -22.61 -6.20 -23.59
C ARG A 18 -21.46 -6.64 -22.68
N LYS A 19 -20.72 -7.66 -23.05
CA LYS A 19 -19.56 -8.15 -22.29
C LYS A 19 -18.44 -7.13 -22.29
N LEU A 20 -18.16 -6.49 -23.42
CA LEU A 20 -17.20 -5.39 -23.54
C LEU A 20 -17.61 -4.18 -22.68
N GLN A 21 -18.86 -3.76 -22.75
CA GLN A 21 -19.38 -2.66 -21.92
C GLN A 21 -19.30 -2.99 -20.43
N PHE A 22 -19.61 -4.23 -20.03
CA PHE A 22 -19.48 -4.66 -18.64
C PHE A 22 -18.03 -4.66 -18.17
N MET A 23 -17.11 -5.16 -19.00
CA MET A 23 -15.66 -5.13 -18.71
C MET A 23 -15.12 -3.71 -18.62
N GLN A 24 -15.54 -2.81 -19.51
CA GLN A 24 -15.17 -1.39 -19.45
C GLN A 24 -15.69 -0.72 -18.18
N LYS A 25 -16.96 -0.93 -17.81
CA LYS A 25 -17.53 -0.40 -16.57
C LYS A 25 -16.82 -0.94 -15.32
N ALA A 26 -16.47 -2.22 -15.31
CA ALA A 26 -15.70 -2.83 -14.21
C ALA A 26 -14.31 -2.19 -14.09
N LYS A 27 -13.59 -2.01 -15.20
CA LYS A 27 -12.27 -1.38 -15.25
C LYS A 27 -12.31 0.09 -14.80
N VAL A 28 -13.33 0.85 -15.25
CA VAL A 28 -13.52 2.25 -14.81
C VAL A 28 -13.76 2.31 -13.29
N ARG A 29 -14.62 1.43 -12.75
CA ARG A 29 -14.90 1.37 -11.33
C ARG A 29 -13.65 1.02 -10.50
N GLU A 30 -12.81 0.15 -11.01
CA GLU A 30 -11.54 -0.23 -10.38
C GLU A 30 -10.54 0.93 -10.37
N ASN A 31 -10.37 1.61 -11.52
CA ASN A 31 -9.53 2.80 -11.61
C ASN A 31 -10.00 3.92 -10.66
N VAL A 32 -11.31 4.18 -10.59
CA VAL A 32 -11.86 5.20 -9.67
C VAL A 32 -11.54 4.87 -8.21
N LYS A 33 -11.65 3.60 -7.82
CA LYS A 33 -11.28 3.17 -6.46
C LYS A 33 -9.78 3.34 -6.18
N GLU A 34 -8.93 3.00 -7.15
CA GLU A 34 -7.48 3.19 -7.03
C GLU A 34 -7.13 4.66 -6.84
N TYR A 35 -7.64 5.55 -7.69
CA TYR A 35 -7.38 6.99 -7.58
C TYR A 35 -7.97 7.60 -6.30
N ALA A 36 -9.12 7.12 -5.81
CA ALA A 36 -9.68 7.52 -4.52
C ALA A 36 -8.75 7.14 -3.36
N LEU A 37 -8.17 5.94 -3.38
CA LEU A 37 -7.21 5.50 -2.37
C LEU A 37 -5.89 6.27 -2.47
N LEU A 38 -5.39 6.56 -3.68
CA LEU A 38 -4.21 7.40 -3.90
C LEU A 38 -4.43 8.80 -3.32
N THR A 39 -5.59 9.41 -3.60
CA THR A 39 -5.95 10.72 -3.05
C THR A 39 -6.02 10.69 -1.52
N LEU A 40 -6.68 9.67 -0.94
CA LEU A 40 -6.79 9.52 0.51
C LEU A 40 -5.41 9.38 1.17
N GLY A 41 -4.57 8.50 0.64
CA GLY A 41 -3.20 8.31 1.13
C GLY A 41 -2.38 9.59 1.07
N THR A 42 -2.49 10.34 -0.05
CA THR A 42 -1.79 11.63 -0.23
C THR A 42 -2.28 12.68 0.76
N VAL A 43 -3.60 12.80 0.97
CA VAL A 43 -4.17 13.75 1.93
C VAL A 43 -3.71 13.42 3.36
N ILE A 44 -3.82 12.16 3.80
CA ILE A 44 -3.35 11.75 5.14
C ILE A 44 -1.88 12.10 5.33
N MET A 45 -1.04 11.79 4.34
CA MET A 45 0.38 12.07 4.38
C MET A 45 0.67 13.57 4.45
N THR A 46 0.01 14.37 3.61
CA THR A 46 0.21 15.83 3.56
C THR A 46 -0.21 16.50 4.87
N LEU A 47 -1.32 16.07 5.47
CA LEU A 47 -1.77 16.57 6.78
C LEU A 47 -0.72 16.30 7.87
N GLY A 48 -0.17 15.10 7.92
CA GLY A 48 0.90 14.76 8.87
C GLY A 48 2.16 15.61 8.69
N ILE A 49 2.56 15.84 7.44
CA ILE A 49 3.73 16.66 7.11
C ILE A 49 3.46 18.13 7.45
N TYR A 50 2.34 18.66 7.01
CA TYR A 50 2.06 20.10 7.12
C TYR A 50 1.83 20.51 8.58
N PHE A 51 0.97 19.83 9.31
CA PHE A 51 0.57 20.24 10.66
C PHE A 51 1.57 19.86 11.75
N PHE A 52 2.31 18.76 11.58
CA PHE A 52 3.16 18.24 12.66
C PHE A 52 4.65 18.24 12.33
N LYS A 53 5.02 18.03 11.06
CA LYS A 53 6.43 17.94 10.69
C LYS A 53 7.08 19.31 10.47
N PHE A 54 6.46 20.19 9.70
CA PHE A 54 7.00 21.48 9.34
C PHE A 54 7.15 22.44 10.54
N PRO A 55 6.12 22.63 11.39
CA PRO A 55 6.23 23.56 12.50
C PRO A 55 7.27 23.18 13.56
N ASN A 56 7.58 21.88 13.68
CA ASN A 56 8.57 21.36 14.61
C ASN A 56 9.98 21.20 14.00
N HIS A 57 10.18 21.60 12.76
CA HIS A 57 11.42 21.38 12.02
C HIS A 57 11.88 19.91 11.97
N PHE A 58 10.93 18.95 12.05
CA PHE A 58 11.27 17.55 11.99
C PHE A 58 11.68 17.13 10.57
N SER A 59 12.98 16.90 10.37
CA SER A 59 13.52 16.40 9.12
C SER A 59 13.81 14.88 9.22
N THR A 60 12.74 14.09 9.24
CA THR A 60 12.81 12.62 9.28
C THR A 60 13.04 11.99 7.91
N GLY A 61 13.81 12.64 7.05
CA GLY A 61 14.03 12.24 5.66
C GLY A 61 12.88 12.64 4.73
N GLY A 62 12.98 12.17 3.49
CA GLY A 62 12.03 12.53 2.43
C GLY A 62 12.29 13.93 1.85
N VAL A 63 11.59 14.23 0.75
CA VAL A 63 11.63 15.58 0.18
C VAL A 63 11.13 16.63 1.18
N SER A 64 10.13 16.29 1.98
CA SER A 64 9.66 17.18 3.04
C SER A 64 10.72 17.47 4.10
N GLY A 65 11.58 16.49 4.42
CA GLY A 65 12.73 16.69 5.31
C GLY A 65 13.82 17.57 4.69
N MET A 66 14.11 17.34 3.41
CA MET A 66 15.03 18.18 2.65
C MET A 66 14.51 19.62 2.53
N ALA A 67 13.22 19.79 2.28
CA ALA A 67 12.57 21.09 2.20
C ALA A 67 12.70 21.87 3.51
N VAL A 68 12.49 21.22 4.66
CA VAL A 68 12.66 21.82 5.99
C VAL A 68 14.08 22.33 6.20
N ILE A 69 15.11 21.57 5.80
CA ILE A 69 16.51 22.00 5.90
C ILE A 69 16.78 23.16 4.96
N LEU A 70 16.36 23.07 3.70
CA LEU A 70 16.62 24.10 2.70
C LEU A 70 15.93 25.41 3.02
N SER A 71 14.69 25.40 3.49
CA SER A 71 13.95 26.60 3.89
C SER A 71 14.57 27.29 5.10
N HIS A 72 15.26 26.56 5.98
CA HIS A 72 16.01 27.12 7.08
C HIS A 72 17.21 27.98 6.59
N TYR A 73 17.91 27.49 5.57
CA TYR A 73 19.08 28.20 5.02
C TYR A 73 18.70 29.26 3.95
N ILE A 74 17.54 29.11 3.30
CA ILE A 74 17.07 29.99 2.22
C ILE A 74 15.65 30.47 2.57
N PRO A 75 15.49 31.43 3.48
CA PRO A 75 14.20 31.85 4.03
C PRO A 75 13.26 32.53 3.03
N ASN A 76 13.73 32.85 1.82
CA ASN A 76 12.91 33.41 0.75
C ASN A 76 11.94 32.41 0.10
N PHE A 77 12.17 31.10 0.33
CA PHE A 77 11.36 30.02 -0.18
C PHE A 77 10.70 29.27 0.96
N THR A 78 9.44 28.88 0.77
CA THR A 78 8.70 28.09 1.75
C THR A 78 9.05 26.60 1.65
N ASN A 79 8.66 25.82 2.67
CA ASN A 79 8.77 24.36 2.60
C ASN A 79 8.04 23.78 1.38
N GLY A 80 6.86 24.32 1.05
CA GLY A 80 6.05 23.91 -0.11
C GLY A 80 6.72 24.20 -1.44
N ASP A 81 7.40 25.34 -1.57
CA ASP A 81 8.14 25.69 -2.79
C ASP A 81 9.27 24.68 -3.05
N PHE A 82 10.04 24.32 -2.00
CA PHE A 82 11.08 23.29 -2.11
C PHE A 82 10.51 21.91 -2.38
N VAL A 83 9.41 21.52 -1.73
CA VAL A 83 8.74 20.23 -2.00
C VAL A 83 8.35 20.15 -3.47
N MET A 84 7.78 21.23 -4.03
CA MET A 84 7.38 21.25 -5.43
C MET A 84 8.58 21.14 -6.38
N LEU A 85 9.63 21.93 -6.14
CA LEU A 85 10.84 21.94 -6.98
C LEU A 85 11.52 20.58 -6.99
N ILE A 86 11.78 20.01 -5.81
CA ILE A 86 12.50 18.73 -5.67
C ILE A 86 11.67 17.59 -6.24
N ASN A 87 10.35 17.58 -6.02
CA ASN A 87 9.47 16.55 -6.55
C ASN A 87 9.47 16.54 -8.09
N VAL A 88 9.46 17.70 -8.75
CA VAL A 88 9.54 17.76 -10.22
C VAL A 88 10.85 17.16 -10.72
N LEU A 89 11.98 17.51 -10.09
CA LEU A 89 13.29 16.96 -10.46
C LEU A 89 13.34 15.43 -10.28
N LEU A 90 12.87 14.94 -9.14
CA LEU A 90 12.90 13.50 -8.85
C LEU A 90 11.87 12.71 -9.66
N LEU A 91 10.76 13.31 -10.09
CA LEU A 91 9.85 12.70 -11.05
C LEU A 91 10.53 12.43 -12.39
N ILE A 92 11.32 13.37 -12.88
CA ILE A 92 12.08 13.20 -14.13
C ILE A 92 13.03 12.00 -14.01
N VAL A 93 13.80 11.93 -12.91
CA VAL A 93 14.69 10.80 -12.61
C VAL A 93 13.90 9.49 -12.51
N GLY A 94 12.78 9.48 -11.80
CA GLY A 94 11.91 8.32 -11.65
C GLY A 94 11.38 7.78 -12.99
N TYR A 95 11.00 8.68 -13.90
CA TYR A 95 10.57 8.33 -15.26
C TYR A 95 11.66 7.63 -16.06
N ILE A 96 12.90 8.12 -15.95
CA ILE A 96 14.06 7.56 -16.67
C ILE A 96 14.40 6.16 -16.15
N VAL A 97 14.38 5.95 -14.81
CA VAL A 97 14.87 4.71 -14.17
C VAL A 97 13.79 3.63 -14.04
N LEU A 98 12.56 4.02 -13.69
CA LEU A 98 11.46 3.08 -13.39
C LEU A 98 10.52 2.83 -14.58
N GLY A 99 10.60 3.68 -15.61
CA GLY A 99 9.85 3.52 -16.86
C GLY A 99 8.40 4.00 -16.81
N LYS A 100 7.68 3.84 -17.94
CA LYS A 100 6.34 4.43 -18.17
C LYS A 100 5.23 3.88 -17.23
N GLY A 101 5.34 2.67 -16.75
CA GLY A 101 4.32 2.04 -15.87
C GLY A 101 4.21 2.69 -14.50
N PHE A 102 5.31 3.22 -14.00
CA PHE A 102 5.40 3.92 -12.70
C PHE A 102 4.87 5.38 -12.78
N GLY A 103 4.98 6.01 -13.96
CA GLY A 103 4.87 7.47 -14.09
C GLY A 103 3.51 8.08 -13.78
N GLY A 104 2.40 7.52 -14.27
CA GLY A 104 1.10 8.21 -14.21
C GLY A 104 0.56 8.38 -12.79
N ARG A 105 0.56 7.32 -11.99
CA ARG A 105 0.06 7.35 -10.60
C ARG A 105 0.96 8.21 -9.71
N THR A 106 2.27 8.04 -9.83
CA THR A 106 3.24 8.81 -9.05
C THR A 106 3.22 10.29 -9.42
N THR A 107 3.10 10.63 -10.71
CA THR A 107 2.95 12.03 -11.14
C THR A 107 1.70 12.67 -10.52
N TYR A 108 0.56 11.96 -10.57
CA TYR A 108 -0.68 12.45 -9.94
C TYR A 108 -0.49 12.71 -8.44
N VAL A 109 0.04 11.73 -7.70
CA VAL A 109 0.25 11.82 -6.25
C VAL A 109 1.23 12.92 -5.88
N SER A 110 2.36 13.01 -6.58
CA SER A 110 3.41 14.00 -6.33
C SER A 110 2.93 15.43 -6.58
N LEU A 111 2.20 15.65 -7.67
CA LEU A 111 1.60 16.96 -7.97
C LEU A 111 0.49 17.32 -6.97
N LEU A 112 -0.35 16.35 -6.60
CA LEU A 112 -1.39 16.54 -5.59
C LEU A 112 -0.79 16.90 -4.23
N MET A 113 0.23 16.17 -3.78
CA MET A 113 0.93 16.44 -2.53
C MET A 113 1.56 17.82 -2.52
N SER A 114 2.30 18.16 -3.58
CA SER A 114 2.97 19.45 -3.70
C SER A 114 1.95 20.60 -3.72
N GLY A 115 0.85 20.43 -4.49
CA GLY A 115 -0.22 21.42 -4.55
C GLY A 115 -0.97 21.59 -3.23
N LEU A 116 -1.25 20.50 -2.52
CA LEU A 116 -1.88 20.55 -1.19
C LEU A 116 -0.96 21.23 -0.17
N THR A 117 0.32 20.89 -0.15
CA THR A 117 1.28 21.49 0.77
C THR A 117 1.39 22.99 0.52
N TRP A 118 1.59 23.39 -0.73
CA TRP A 118 1.67 24.79 -1.15
C TRP A 118 0.37 25.57 -0.86
N GLY A 119 -0.79 24.94 -1.05
CA GLY A 119 -2.08 25.55 -0.75
C GLY A 119 -2.33 25.73 0.74
N LEU A 120 -2.00 24.70 1.55
CA LEU A 120 -2.15 24.77 3.01
C LEU A 120 -1.28 25.85 3.63
N GLU A 121 -0.05 26.06 3.16
CA GLU A 121 0.83 27.15 3.64
C GLU A 121 0.22 28.54 3.42
N ARG A 122 -0.61 28.72 2.39
CA ARG A 122 -1.26 30.01 2.08
C ARG A 122 -2.61 30.20 2.76
N ILE A 123 -3.36 29.10 2.96
CA ILE A 123 -4.71 29.14 3.52
C ILE A 123 -4.67 29.12 5.05
N ILE A 124 -3.79 28.32 5.62
CA ILE A 124 -3.67 28.08 7.07
C ILE A 124 -2.18 28.18 7.46
N PRO A 125 -1.58 29.37 7.46
CA PRO A 125 -0.17 29.52 7.80
C PRO A 125 0.09 29.05 9.25
N MET A 126 1.02 28.11 9.42
CA MET A 126 1.44 27.58 10.71
C MET A 126 2.76 28.20 11.14
N ASN A 127 2.72 29.05 12.16
CA ASN A 127 3.90 29.75 12.69
C ASN A 127 4.50 29.08 13.94
N ALA A 128 3.80 28.10 14.51
CA ALA A 128 4.23 27.37 15.71
C ALA A 128 3.64 25.94 15.70
N PRO A 129 4.24 25.02 16.47
CA PRO A 129 3.68 23.69 16.71
C PRO A 129 2.26 23.74 17.30
N MET A 130 1.44 22.73 17.03
CA MET A 130 0.07 22.65 17.54
C MET A 130 0.02 22.43 19.04
N THR A 131 1.05 21.79 19.60
CA THR A 131 1.13 21.46 21.03
C THR A 131 2.52 21.76 21.59
N SER A 132 2.64 21.82 22.91
CA SER A 132 3.92 21.99 23.62
C SER A 132 4.67 20.66 23.84
N GLN A 133 4.19 19.54 23.25
CA GLN A 133 4.74 18.20 23.48
C GLN A 133 5.41 17.66 22.21
N PRO A 134 6.71 17.86 21.99
CA PRO A 134 7.40 17.49 20.77
C PRO A 134 7.30 16.00 20.44
N LEU A 135 7.36 15.13 21.45
CA LEU A 135 7.25 13.68 21.23
C LEU A 135 5.87 13.27 20.69
N MET A 136 4.81 13.87 21.21
CA MET A 136 3.46 13.61 20.72
C MET A 136 3.32 14.08 19.27
N GLU A 137 3.81 15.25 18.95
CA GLU A 137 3.79 15.77 17.59
C GLU A 137 4.64 14.93 16.64
N LEU A 138 5.80 14.41 17.10
CA LEU A 138 6.62 13.49 16.32
C LEU A 138 5.85 12.23 15.94
N ILE A 139 5.08 11.65 16.88
CA ILE A 139 4.27 10.46 16.60
C ILE A 139 3.31 10.72 15.44
N PHE A 140 2.60 11.84 15.42
CA PHE A 140 1.71 12.20 14.31
C PHE A 140 2.48 12.59 13.04
N ALA A 141 3.60 13.31 13.19
CA ALA A 141 4.46 13.71 12.08
C ALA A 141 5.04 12.52 11.30
N VAL A 142 5.17 11.36 11.92
CA VAL A 142 5.69 10.15 11.27
C VAL A 142 4.61 9.12 10.95
N SER A 143 3.60 8.94 11.82
CA SER A 143 2.58 7.91 11.65
C SER A 143 1.65 8.22 10.48
N LEU A 144 1.17 9.46 10.35
CA LEU A 144 0.29 9.85 9.24
C LEU A 144 1.00 9.71 7.88
N PRO A 145 2.22 10.24 7.68
CA PRO A 145 2.96 10.00 6.44
C PRO A 145 3.29 8.53 6.20
N ALA A 146 3.62 7.74 7.23
CA ALA A 146 3.91 6.33 7.06
C ALA A 146 2.69 5.54 6.56
N VAL A 147 1.50 5.78 7.13
CA VAL A 147 0.25 5.17 6.66
C VAL A 147 -0.07 5.62 5.23
N GLY A 148 0.04 6.91 4.94
CA GLY A 148 -0.17 7.44 3.60
C GLY A 148 0.78 6.81 2.58
N SER A 149 2.09 6.81 2.85
CA SER A 149 3.10 6.19 1.98
C SER A 149 2.85 4.69 1.78
N ALA A 150 2.46 3.95 2.83
CA ALA A 150 2.16 2.52 2.70
C ALA A 150 0.96 2.27 1.76
N ILE A 151 -0.09 3.10 1.82
CA ILE A 151 -1.21 3.02 0.87
C ILE A 151 -0.73 3.27 -0.57
N LEU A 152 0.12 4.29 -0.77
CA LEU A 152 0.67 4.62 -2.08
C LEU A 152 1.54 3.48 -2.63
N PHE A 153 2.49 2.96 -1.84
CA PHE A 153 3.36 1.85 -2.24
C PHE A 153 2.57 0.57 -2.52
N ASN A 154 1.47 0.33 -1.81
CA ASN A 154 0.59 -0.80 -2.07
C ASN A 154 -0.09 -0.71 -3.46
N LEU A 155 -0.25 0.49 -3.99
CA LEU A 155 -0.80 0.76 -5.33
C LEU A 155 0.28 1.01 -6.39
N ASP A 156 1.54 0.63 -6.11
CA ASP A 156 2.71 0.86 -6.96
C ASP A 156 2.86 2.33 -7.36
N ALA A 157 2.58 3.24 -6.40
CA ALA A 157 2.76 4.68 -6.53
C ALA A 157 3.68 5.20 -5.43
N SER A 158 4.18 6.42 -5.62
CA SER A 158 5.05 7.12 -4.68
C SER A 158 4.56 8.55 -4.50
N SER A 159 4.87 9.16 -3.36
CA SER A 159 4.64 10.59 -3.14
C SER A 159 5.56 11.49 -3.98
N GLY A 160 6.44 10.90 -4.74
CA GLY A 160 7.57 11.60 -5.35
C GLY A 160 8.79 11.56 -4.42
N GLY A 161 9.76 12.41 -4.70
CA GLY A 161 10.87 12.61 -3.79
C GLY A 161 11.73 11.39 -3.52
N THR A 162 12.28 11.33 -2.29
CA THR A 162 13.17 10.23 -1.88
C THR A 162 12.48 8.88 -1.83
N ASP A 163 11.15 8.83 -1.81
CA ASP A 163 10.38 7.59 -1.98
C ASP A 163 10.71 6.93 -3.34
N ILE A 164 10.98 7.73 -4.39
CA ILE A 164 11.44 7.22 -5.69
C ILE A 164 12.82 6.57 -5.54
N VAL A 165 13.73 7.19 -4.76
CA VAL A 165 15.05 6.63 -4.47
C VAL A 165 14.91 5.30 -3.74
N ALA A 166 14.03 5.21 -2.74
CA ALA A 166 13.74 3.97 -2.02
C ALA A 166 13.17 2.89 -2.93
N MET A 167 12.28 3.24 -3.86
CA MET A 167 11.75 2.28 -4.84
C MET A 167 12.82 1.82 -5.85
N ILE A 168 13.72 2.71 -6.26
CA ILE A 168 14.88 2.34 -7.08
C ILE A 168 15.77 1.38 -6.30
N LEU A 169 16.08 1.70 -5.03
CA LEU A 169 16.90 0.84 -4.18
C LEU A 169 16.27 -0.54 -4.01
N ARG A 170 14.96 -0.61 -3.73
CA ARG A 170 14.21 -1.87 -3.66
C ARG A 170 14.25 -2.66 -4.98
N LYS A 171 14.22 -1.99 -6.13
CA LYS A 171 14.28 -2.65 -7.45
C LYS A 171 15.60 -3.39 -7.67
N TYR A 172 16.71 -2.85 -7.17
CA TYR A 172 18.06 -3.39 -7.38
C TYR A 172 18.61 -4.16 -6.17
N THR A 173 17.86 -4.22 -5.05
CA THR A 173 18.26 -4.92 -3.83
C THR A 173 17.10 -5.76 -3.29
N SER A 174 17.39 -6.66 -2.34
CA SER A 174 16.37 -7.44 -1.62
C SER A 174 15.81 -6.73 -0.38
N LEU A 175 15.99 -5.41 -0.26
CA LEU A 175 15.52 -4.66 0.90
C LEU A 175 14.00 -4.49 0.87
N ASN A 176 13.38 -4.54 2.06
CA ASN A 176 11.99 -4.10 2.24
C ASN A 176 11.90 -2.59 2.02
N ILE A 177 10.71 -2.09 1.67
CA ILE A 177 10.54 -0.68 1.34
C ILE A 177 10.86 0.26 2.51
N GLY A 178 10.54 -0.12 3.75
CA GLY A 178 10.87 0.67 4.93
C GLY A 178 12.38 0.75 5.17
N ARG A 179 13.11 -0.36 5.00
CA ARG A 179 14.59 -0.35 5.08
C ARG A 179 15.20 0.48 3.96
N ALA A 180 14.66 0.41 2.75
CA ALA A 180 15.10 1.22 1.64
C ALA A 180 14.87 2.73 1.92
N LEU A 181 13.72 3.09 2.49
CA LEU A 181 13.43 4.45 2.96
C LEU A 181 14.42 4.89 4.05
N MET A 182 14.70 4.03 5.02
CA MET A 182 15.66 4.33 6.08
C MET A 182 17.05 4.63 5.51
N CYS A 183 17.53 3.84 4.56
CA CYS A 183 18.81 4.07 3.90
C CYS A 183 18.84 5.38 3.09
N SER A 184 17.79 5.66 2.33
CA SER A 184 17.71 6.86 1.49
C SER A 184 17.58 8.13 2.31
N ASP A 185 16.90 8.07 3.46
CA ASP A 185 16.57 9.23 4.27
C ASP A 185 17.58 9.50 5.38
N LEU A 186 18.49 8.55 5.67
CA LEU A 186 19.46 8.65 6.76
C LEU A 186 20.35 9.89 6.62
N ILE A 187 20.86 10.15 5.42
CA ILE A 187 21.75 11.30 5.18
C ILE A 187 21.01 12.61 5.49
N ILE A 188 19.77 12.75 5.02
CA ILE A 188 18.96 13.94 5.25
C ILE A 188 18.68 14.13 6.75
N THR A 189 18.40 13.03 7.44
CA THR A 189 18.13 13.05 8.89
C THR A 189 19.38 13.42 9.69
N LEU A 190 20.57 12.94 9.30
CA LEU A 190 21.82 13.35 9.94
C LEU A 190 22.13 14.83 9.69
N MET A 191 21.82 15.37 8.50
CA MET A 191 21.94 16.79 8.24
C MET A 191 21.04 17.64 9.15
N ALA A 192 19.90 17.12 9.60
CA ALA A 192 19.02 17.81 10.54
C ALA A 192 19.68 18.04 11.91
N CYS A 193 20.56 17.13 12.37
CA CYS A 193 21.32 17.33 13.62
C CYS A 193 22.24 18.54 13.53
N VAL A 194 22.80 18.81 12.36
CA VAL A 194 23.66 19.97 12.11
C VAL A 194 22.86 21.24 11.96
N ALA A 195 21.73 21.17 11.25
CA ALA A 195 20.90 22.34 10.92
C ALA A 195 20.10 22.88 12.13
N PHE A 196 19.52 21.98 12.94
CA PHE A 196 18.56 22.33 13.99
C PHE A 196 19.04 21.98 15.42
N GLY A 197 20.28 21.52 15.55
CA GLY A 197 20.85 21.11 16.83
C GLY A 197 20.53 19.68 17.23
N MET A 198 21.21 19.21 18.31
CA MET A 198 21.21 17.81 18.69
C MET A 198 19.82 17.32 19.16
N GLU A 199 19.07 18.12 19.89
CA GLU A 199 17.75 17.74 20.41
C GLU A 199 16.78 17.44 19.28
N THR A 200 16.59 18.37 18.35
CA THR A 200 15.73 18.17 17.16
C THR A 200 16.27 17.05 16.28
N GLY A 201 17.59 16.93 16.15
CA GLY A 201 18.23 15.86 15.40
C GLY A 201 17.93 14.47 15.97
N LEU A 202 17.94 14.29 17.28
CA LEU A 202 17.58 13.03 17.94
C LEU A 202 16.11 12.68 17.71
N PHE A 203 15.19 13.66 17.75
CA PHE A 203 13.80 13.44 17.36
C PHE A 203 13.69 13.02 15.89
N CYS A 204 14.48 13.62 15.02
CA CYS A 204 14.49 13.25 13.59
C CYS A 204 14.97 11.81 13.38
N ILE A 205 16.03 11.38 14.05
CA ILE A 205 16.54 10.00 13.99
C ILE A 205 15.49 9.02 14.52
N LEU A 206 14.92 9.30 15.69
CA LEU A 206 13.84 8.49 16.26
C LEU A 206 12.65 8.39 15.29
N GLY A 207 12.23 9.52 14.70
CA GLY A 207 11.16 9.58 13.73
C GLY A 207 11.44 8.78 12.46
N LEU A 208 12.67 8.79 11.96
CA LEU A 208 13.09 7.99 10.80
C LEU A 208 12.94 6.48 11.08
N VAL A 209 13.39 6.02 12.25
CA VAL A 209 13.27 4.61 12.65
C VAL A 209 11.80 4.22 12.76
N ILE A 210 10.99 5.01 13.49
CA ILE A 210 9.55 4.76 13.64
C ILE A 210 8.85 4.74 12.28
N LYS A 211 9.11 5.72 11.39
CA LYS A 211 8.55 5.78 10.04
C LYS A 211 8.85 4.51 9.25
N SER A 212 10.12 4.08 9.23
CA SER A 212 10.55 2.88 8.51
C SER A 212 9.80 1.63 8.97
N LEU A 213 9.73 1.41 10.29
CA LEU A 213 9.03 0.26 10.86
C LEU A 213 7.53 0.31 10.60
N LEU A 214 6.91 1.49 10.71
CA LEU A 214 5.47 1.66 10.47
C LEU A 214 5.10 1.42 9.01
N VAL A 215 5.90 1.89 8.05
CA VAL A 215 5.65 1.65 6.63
C VAL A 215 5.65 0.15 6.33
N ASP A 216 6.66 -0.59 6.78
CA ASP A 216 6.73 -2.04 6.57
C ASP A 216 5.56 -2.76 7.26
N MET A 217 5.26 -2.40 8.52
CA MET A 217 4.15 -2.99 9.28
C MET A 217 2.79 -2.76 8.59
N VAL A 218 2.53 -1.55 8.11
CA VAL A 218 1.26 -1.22 7.43
C VAL A 218 1.16 -1.94 6.09
N LEU A 219 2.24 -1.96 5.30
CA LEU A 219 2.29 -2.69 4.02
C LEU A 219 2.07 -4.19 4.21
N GLU A 220 2.73 -4.79 5.19
CA GLU A 220 2.55 -6.21 5.51
C GLU A 220 1.09 -6.50 5.89
N ASN A 221 0.49 -5.67 6.75
CA ASN A 221 -0.91 -5.83 7.15
C ASN A 221 -1.90 -5.67 5.99
N ILE A 222 -1.66 -4.73 5.05
CA ILE A 222 -2.50 -4.55 3.87
C ILE A 222 -2.41 -5.76 2.93
N ASN A 223 -1.21 -6.31 2.76
CA ASN A 223 -0.94 -7.42 1.83
C ASN A 223 -1.14 -8.81 2.45
N THR A 224 -1.43 -8.90 3.75
CA THR A 224 -1.61 -10.18 4.43
C THR A 224 -2.77 -10.96 3.84
N HIS A 225 -2.48 -12.16 3.37
CA HIS A 225 -3.45 -13.19 3.02
C HIS A 225 -3.58 -14.20 4.17
N LYS A 226 -4.66 -14.95 4.18
CA LYS A 226 -4.91 -16.01 5.16
C LYS A 226 -4.75 -17.36 4.48
N TYR A 227 -3.83 -18.16 4.94
CA TYR A 227 -3.69 -19.57 4.60
C TYR A 227 -4.52 -20.40 5.57
N PHE A 228 -5.36 -21.25 5.02
CA PHE A 228 -6.20 -22.18 5.76
C PHE A 228 -5.71 -23.60 5.58
N HIS A 229 -5.65 -24.28 6.69
CA HIS A 229 -5.44 -25.71 6.79
C HIS A 229 -6.63 -26.29 7.56
N ILE A 230 -7.58 -26.92 6.85
CA ILE A 230 -8.85 -27.36 7.40
C ILE A 230 -8.89 -28.90 7.40
N ILE A 231 -8.89 -29.49 8.58
CA ILE A 231 -9.05 -30.95 8.75
C ILE A 231 -10.52 -31.21 9.05
N THR A 232 -11.20 -31.95 8.17
CA THR A 232 -12.66 -32.10 8.23
C THR A 232 -13.11 -33.49 7.78
N THR A 233 -14.29 -33.89 8.25
CA THR A 233 -15.02 -35.07 7.78
C THR A 233 -16.03 -34.74 6.67
N LYS A 234 -16.24 -33.41 6.37
CA LYS A 234 -17.18 -32.93 5.36
C LYS A 234 -16.47 -32.12 4.27
N PRO A 235 -15.48 -32.68 3.56
CA PRO A 235 -14.64 -31.92 2.63
C PRO A 235 -15.42 -31.36 1.46
N ARG A 236 -16.34 -32.11 0.86
CA ARG A 236 -17.08 -31.73 -0.36
C ARG A 236 -17.89 -30.45 -0.21
N GLU A 237 -18.58 -30.27 0.93
CA GLU A 237 -19.40 -29.09 1.19
C GLU A 237 -18.50 -27.85 1.31
N ILE A 238 -17.39 -27.97 2.04
CA ILE A 238 -16.43 -26.87 2.25
C ILE A 238 -15.70 -26.54 0.94
N GLU A 239 -15.27 -27.54 0.17
CA GLU A 239 -14.64 -27.37 -1.13
C GLU A 239 -15.55 -26.62 -2.12
N GLN A 240 -16.84 -27.03 -2.22
CA GLN A 240 -17.82 -26.36 -3.06
C GLN A 240 -18.01 -24.89 -2.66
N TYR A 241 -17.99 -24.59 -1.38
CA TYR A 241 -18.07 -23.21 -0.92
C TYR A 241 -16.83 -22.40 -1.32
N ILE A 242 -15.63 -22.97 -1.15
CA ILE A 242 -14.36 -22.34 -1.54
C ILE A 242 -14.33 -22.06 -3.05
N THR A 243 -14.68 -23.05 -3.86
CA THR A 243 -14.56 -22.98 -5.33
C THR A 243 -15.69 -22.20 -5.97
N ASN A 244 -16.93 -22.44 -5.54
CA ASN A 244 -18.12 -21.88 -6.21
C ASN A 244 -18.53 -20.51 -5.65
N VAL A 245 -18.40 -20.28 -4.34
CA VAL A 245 -18.81 -19.03 -3.69
C VAL A 245 -17.64 -18.06 -3.59
N LEU A 246 -16.51 -18.51 -3.00
CA LEU A 246 -15.37 -17.64 -2.82
C LEU A 246 -14.49 -17.51 -4.08
N LYS A 247 -14.69 -18.38 -5.09
CA LYS A 247 -13.92 -18.42 -6.33
C LYS A 247 -12.41 -18.53 -6.09
N ARG A 248 -12.03 -19.41 -5.14
CA ARG A 248 -10.64 -19.69 -4.78
C ARG A 248 -10.30 -21.15 -5.06
N GLY A 249 -9.03 -21.38 -5.36
CA GLY A 249 -8.49 -22.74 -5.45
C GLY A 249 -8.38 -23.38 -4.07
N ALA A 250 -8.58 -24.68 -4.00
CA ALA A 250 -8.28 -25.50 -2.83
C ALA A 250 -7.50 -26.73 -3.26
N THR A 251 -6.61 -27.19 -2.38
CA THR A 251 -5.90 -28.46 -2.53
C THR A 251 -6.38 -29.41 -1.46
N GLU A 252 -6.74 -30.61 -1.86
CA GLU A 252 -7.20 -31.67 -0.97
C GLU A 252 -6.08 -32.69 -0.75
N LEU A 253 -5.84 -33.01 0.52
CA LEU A 253 -4.95 -34.09 0.93
C LEU A 253 -5.72 -35.10 1.80
N HIS A 254 -5.57 -36.36 1.50
CA HIS A 254 -6.15 -37.41 2.30
C HIS A 254 -5.15 -37.89 3.36
N GLY A 255 -5.62 -38.02 4.57
CA GLY A 255 -4.82 -38.48 5.71
C GLY A 255 -5.65 -39.31 6.65
N GLU A 256 -5.01 -39.85 7.66
CA GLU A 256 -5.61 -40.68 8.68
C GLU A 256 -5.24 -40.16 10.07
N GLY A 257 -6.20 -40.14 10.98
CA GLY A 257 -5.96 -39.72 12.35
C GLY A 257 -5.06 -40.73 13.07
N ALA A 258 -3.91 -40.29 13.54
CA ALA A 258 -2.93 -41.19 14.16
C ALA A 258 -3.45 -41.95 15.39
N TYR A 259 -4.46 -41.43 16.08
CA TYR A 259 -5.05 -42.07 17.26
C TYR A 259 -6.32 -42.89 16.94
N THR A 260 -7.20 -42.35 16.08
CA THR A 260 -8.50 -42.95 15.77
C THR A 260 -8.45 -43.88 14.55
N HIS A 261 -7.41 -43.76 13.72
CA HIS A 261 -7.29 -44.41 12.41
C HIS A 261 -8.48 -44.12 11.47
N GLU A 262 -9.21 -43.05 11.73
CA GLU A 262 -10.29 -42.58 10.87
C GLU A 262 -9.73 -41.74 9.72
N GLY A 263 -10.28 -41.93 8.52
CA GLY A 263 -9.95 -41.12 7.36
C GLY A 263 -10.34 -39.65 7.59
N ARG A 264 -9.41 -38.77 7.34
CA ARG A 264 -9.59 -37.28 7.43
C ARG A 264 -9.13 -36.65 6.15
N THR A 265 -9.84 -35.60 5.74
CA THR A 265 -9.43 -34.82 4.61
C THR A 265 -8.91 -33.45 5.07
N VAL A 266 -7.77 -33.06 4.52
CA VAL A 266 -7.15 -31.77 4.75
C VAL A 266 -7.36 -30.90 3.54
N LEU A 267 -8.08 -29.79 3.69
CA LEU A 267 -8.24 -28.78 2.66
C LEU A 267 -7.29 -27.61 2.91
N MET A 268 -6.46 -27.31 1.93
CA MET A 268 -5.56 -26.17 1.95
C MET A 268 -6.02 -25.12 0.97
N THR A 269 -6.12 -23.86 1.41
CA THR A 269 -6.53 -22.74 0.54
C THR A 269 -5.97 -21.43 1.05
N VAL A 270 -5.78 -20.48 0.13
CA VAL A 270 -5.32 -19.13 0.43
C VAL A 270 -6.34 -18.12 -0.05
N MET A 271 -6.60 -17.10 0.77
CA MET A 271 -7.60 -16.10 0.46
C MET A 271 -7.35 -14.75 1.16
N LYS A 272 -8.08 -13.72 0.75
CA LYS A 272 -8.06 -12.42 1.39
C LYS A 272 -8.74 -12.45 2.75
N ARG A 273 -8.38 -11.48 3.63
CA ARG A 273 -8.90 -11.38 5.00
C ARG A 273 -10.44 -11.41 5.11
N HIS A 274 -11.15 -10.72 4.19
CA HIS A 274 -12.63 -10.70 4.24
C HIS A 274 -13.24 -12.05 3.86
N GLU A 275 -12.65 -12.77 2.88
CA GLU A 275 -13.08 -14.11 2.47
C GLU A 275 -12.82 -15.12 3.59
N ALA A 276 -11.71 -14.95 4.30
CA ALA A 276 -11.35 -15.78 5.44
C ALA A 276 -12.40 -15.73 6.57
N ILE A 277 -12.98 -14.57 6.83
CA ILE A 277 -14.06 -14.44 7.82
C ILE A 277 -15.30 -15.23 7.38
N MET A 278 -15.63 -15.19 6.09
CA MET A 278 -16.77 -15.92 5.54
C MET A 278 -16.52 -17.44 5.60
N LEU A 279 -15.33 -17.90 5.16
CA LEU A 279 -14.97 -19.31 5.20
C LEU A 279 -14.99 -19.86 6.63
N ARG A 280 -14.39 -19.15 7.58
CA ARG A 280 -14.38 -19.56 8.99
C ARG A 280 -15.79 -19.76 9.56
N LYS A 281 -16.73 -18.84 9.25
CA LYS A 281 -18.12 -18.98 9.68
C LYS A 281 -18.79 -20.18 9.04
N TYR A 282 -18.57 -20.38 7.74
CA TYR A 282 -19.15 -21.50 6.99
C TYR A 282 -18.65 -22.85 7.48
N VAL A 283 -17.33 -23.01 7.65
CA VAL A 283 -16.74 -24.26 8.16
C VAL A 283 -17.30 -24.62 9.53
N LYS A 284 -17.39 -23.62 10.45
CA LYS A 284 -17.95 -23.85 11.78
C LYS A 284 -19.43 -24.25 11.77
N MET A 285 -20.18 -23.80 10.76
CA MET A 285 -21.60 -24.17 10.58
C MET A 285 -21.76 -25.58 10.00
N VAL A 286 -20.92 -25.94 9.02
CA VAL A 286 -21.00 -27.24 8.33
C VAL A 286 -20.41 -28.37 9.18
N ASP A 287 -19.24 -28.14 9.75
CA ASP A 287 -18.54 -29.11 10.59
C ASP A 287 -18.02 -28.42 11.86
N PRO A 288 -18.82 -28.42 12.95
CA PRO A 288 -18.41 -27.81 14.23
C PRO A 288 -17.15 -28.43 14.85
N HIS A 289 -16.82 -29.70 14.47
CA HIS A 289 -15.65 -30.43 14.94
C HIS A 289 -14.44 -30.33 14.02
N ALA A 290 -14.55 -29.61 12.90
CA ALA A 290 -13.42 -29.37 12.02
C ALA A 290 -12.30 -28.64 12.75
N PHE A 291 -11.07 -29.12 12.58
CA PHE A 291 -9.89 -28.42 13.05
C PHE A 291 -9.42 -27.44 11.97
N VAL A 292 -9.34 -26.17 12.32
CA VAL A 292 -8.98 -25.10 11.36
C VAL A 292 -7.77 -24.33 11.87
N LEU A 293 -6.65 -24.47 11.19
CA LEU A 293 -5.47 -23.66 11.38
C LEU A 293 -5.48 -22.50 10.39
N ILE A 294 -5.34 -21.29 10.89
CA ILE A 294 -5.33 -20.07 10.07
C ILE A 294 -4.00 -19.38 10.31
N MET A 295 -3.20 -19.25 9.26
CA MET A 295 -1.90 -18.56 9.31
C MET A 295 -1.93 -17.29 8.46
N ASN A 296 -1.13 -16.31 8.85
CA ASN A 296 -0.86 -15.14 8.01
C ASN A 296 0.23 -15.51 7.01
N THR A 297 0.05 -15.14 5.75
CA THR A 297 1.09 -15.23 4.75
C THR A 297 1.19 -13.89 4.02
N GLY A 298 2.39 -13.32 4.01
CA GLY A 298 2.67 -12.04 3.37
C GLY A 298 3.06 -12.18 1.91
N GLU A 299 3.63 -13.33 1.52
CA GLU A 299 4.13 -13.55 0.18
C GLU A 299 3.53 -14.82 -0.43
N ILE A 300 2.93 -14.67 -1.60
CA ILE A 300 2.34 -15.75 -2.38
C ILE A 300 2.74 -15.57 -3.83
N ILE A 301 3.43 -16.56 -4.36
CA ILE A 301 3.81 -16.62 -5.77
C ILE A 301 2.87 -17.61 -6.46
N GLY A 302 2.01 -17.11 -7.35
CA GLY A 302 1.07 -17.97 -8.07
C GLY A 302 0.01 -17.20 -8.84
N LYS A 303 -0.65 -17.89 -9.79
CA LYS A 303 -1.69 -17.30 -10.63
C LYS A 303 -2.87 -16.81 -9.78
N GLY A 304 -3.19 -15.52 -9.87
CA GLY A 304 -4.27 -14.88 -9.11
C GLY A 304 -3.80 -14.18 -7.81
N PHE A 305 -2.50 -14.21 -7.51
CA PHE A 305 -1.84 -13.44 -6.45
C PHE A 305 -0.74 -12.56 -7.06
N ARG A 306 -0.34 -11.48 -6.34
CA ARG A 306 0.73 -10.57 -6.81
C ARG A 306 2.03 -11.36 -7.00
N GLY A 307 2.70 -11.19 -8.15
CA GLY A 307 4.08 -11.63 -8.32
C GLY A 307 4.44 -12.46 -9.55
N THR A 308 3.49 -12.77 -10.43
CA THR A 308 3.84 -13.43 -11.72
C THR A 308 2.97 -12.89 -12.84
N ASN A 309 3.48 -11.89 -13.51
CA ASN A 309 3.23 -11.63 -14.94
C ASN A 309 4.58 -11.48 -15.60
#